data_a01098fc4ec93c496de253d3246de0a9
#
_entry.id   a01098fc4ec93c496de253d3246de0a9
#
_cell.length_a   1.000
_cell.length_b   1.000
_cell.length_c   1.000
_cell.angle_alpha   90.00
_cell.angle_beta   90.00
_cell.angle_gamma   90.00
#
_symmetry.space_group_name_H-M   'P 1'
#
loop_
_entity.id
_entity.type
_entity.pdbx_description
1 polymer ?
#
loop_
_entity_poly.entity_id
_entity_poly.type
_entity_poly.pdbx_seq_one_letter_code
_entity_poly.pdbx_strand_id
1 'polypeptide(L)'
;MKVKPQRRSAASDQSCLQWLVSNSDTLAVTGYHRLIDSPDVLAAVGGLADIVSNATIQLFRNAENGDVRVRNELSRFVDIHPWRYGGRKDWVEWIVQTMLLSPCGSAFVLPQTRDGLLVDLTPMPGATASSTDGGATYYVTWRGKMYDPATVLHFKYRPDPDQPWLGLGLRASLRDVTGNLRQASATKKGFMSDKWKPSVIVKVDGLSEEFSSEAGRKRLMTEYLQNSEAGAPWIIPADLMDIQQVKPLSLADLALKDGVELDKREVAAIVGVTPYMLGVGSYSDADHNHMIRTTATSIANIICSELTRKLLLSPDWYFKMSVRRLYSY
;
A
#
# COMPACT_ATOMS: atom_id res chain seq x y z
N MET A 1 1.92 42.41 -38.32
CA MET A 1 0.95 41.75 -37.45
C MET A 1 1.59 40.47 -36.90
N LYS A 2 2.11 40.49 -35.65
CA LYS A 2 2.80 39.32 -35.08
C LYS A 2 1.76 38.46 -34.38
N VAL A 3 1.50 37.27 -34.91
CA VAL A 3 0.64 36.26 -34.29
C VAL A 3 1.37 35.68 -33.09
N LYS A 4 0.89 35.88 -31.88
CA LYS A 4 1.36 35.21 -30.68
C LYS A 4 1.01 33.72 -30.76
N PRO A 5 1.93 32.81 -30.46
CA PRO A 5 1.59 31.39 -30.37
C PRO A 5 0.65 31.20 -29.18
N GLN A 6 -0.55 30.74 -29.47
CA GLN A 6 -1.51 30.32 -28.48
C GLN A 6 -0.95 29.06 -27.78
N ARG A 7 -0.60 29.19 -26.50
CA ARG A 7 -0.31 28.03 -25.67
C ARG A 7 -1.56 27.15 -25.64
N ARG A 8 -1.53 26.03 -26.34
CA ARG A 8 -2.51 24.97 -26.12
C ARG A 8 -2.36 24.53 -24.67
N SER A 9 -3.39 24.75 -23.88
CA SER A 9 -3.49 24.22 -22.54
C SER A 9 -3.42 22.69 -22.63
N ALA A 10 -2.52 22.10 -21.92
CA ALA A 10 -2.45 20.67 -21.70
C ALA A 10 -3.66 20.25 -20.84
N ALA A 11 -4.77 20.02 -21.51
CA ALA A 11 -6.06 19.67 -20.87
C ALA A 11 -6.33 18.17 -20.99
N SER A 12 -5.35 17.29 -20.76
CA SER A 12 -5.61 15.86 -20.72
C SER A 12 -4.62 15.03 -19.90
N ASP A 13 -3.76 15.66 -19.12
CA ASP A 13 -2.92 14.90 -18.18
C ASP A 13 -3.65 14.58 -16.86
N GLN A 14 -4.94 14.26 -16.96
CA GLN A 14 -5.79 14.07 -15.79
C GLN A 14 -5.68 12.68 -15.15
N SER A 15 -4.90 11.73 -15.65
CA SER A 15 -4.99 10.40 -15.11
C SER A 15 -4.05 10.15 -13.92
N CYS A 16 -2.76 10.17 -14.09
CA CYS A 16 -1.85 9.80 -13.01
C CYS A 16 -1.23 11.01 -12.28
N LEU A 17 -0.94 12.09 -13.02
CA LEU A 17 -0.37 13.30 -12.45
C LEU A 17 -1.39 14.08 -11.62
N GLN A 18 -2.64 14.19 -12.06
CA GLN A 18 -3.69 14.87 -11.30
C GLN A 18 -4.02 14.10 -10.02
N TRP A 19 -3.94 12.78 -10.06
CA TRP A 19 -4.08 11.95 -8.88
C TRP A 19 -2.89 12.12 -7.92
N LEU A 20 -1.66 12.22 -8.41
CA LEU A 20 -0.46 12.56 -7.63
C LEU A 20 -0.57 13.97 -7.03
N VAL A 21 -1.06 14.95 -7.78
CA VAL A 21 -1.22 16.34 -7.32
C VAL A 21 -2.39 16.46 -6.35
N SER A 22 -3.52 15.84 -6.60
CA SER A 22 -4.64 15.84 -5.63
C SER A 22 -4.33 15.09 -4.34
N ASN A 23 -3.38 14.15 -4.37
CA ASN A 23 -2.85 13.51 -3.16
C ASN A 23 -1.61 14.21 -2.59
N SER A 24 -0.97 15.14 -3.31
CA SER A 24 0.10 15.98 -2.76
C SER A 24 -0.42 17.02 -1.77
N ASP A 25 -1.68 17.44 -1.89
CA ASP A 25 -2.32 18.29 -0.87
C ASP A 25 -2.49 17.54 0.47
N THR A 26 -2.56 16.21 0.44
CA THR A 26 -2.42 15.37 1.64
C THR A 26 -0.97 15.21 2.11
N LEU A 27 0.03 15.55 1.27
CA LEU A 27 1.45 15.58 1.66
C LEU A 27 1.79 16.75 2.57
N ALA A 28 1.03 17.84 2.51
CA ALA A 28 1.20 19.02 3.37
C ALA A 28 0.53 18.88 4.75
N VAL A 29 -0.28 17.81 4.95
CA VAL A 29 -0.90 17.55 6.24
C VAL A 29 0.11 16.81 7.12
N THR A 30 0.48 17.40 8.23
CA THR A 30 1.23 16.77 9.31
C THR A 30 0.69 15.36 9.60
N GLY A 31 1.45 14.33 9.19
CA GLY A 31 1.04 12.93 9.38
C GLY A 31 0.88 12.10 8.10
N TYR A 32 1.36 12.59 6.94
CA TYR A 32 1.41 11.74 5.74
C TYR A 32 2.31 10.52 6.00
N HIS A 33 1.68 9.37 5.90
CA HIS A 33 2.38 8.10 5.90
C HIS A 33 2.22 7.47 4.52
N ARG A 34 3.32 6.99 3.92
CA ARG A 34 3.24 6.15 2.74
C ARG A 34 2.39 4.93 3.06
N LEU A 35 1.64 4.43 2.11
CA LEU A 35 0.77 3.27 2.35
C LEU A 35 1.56 2.05 2.84
N ILE A 36 2.78 1.87 2.34
CA ILE A 36 3.69 0.79 2.77
C ILE A 36 4.11 0.92 4.25
N ASP A 37 4.02 2.11 4.85
CA ASP A 37 4.35 2.32 6.26
C ASP A 37 3.24 1.81 7.21
N SER A 38 2.06 1.43 6.67
CA SER A 38 1.02 0.73 7.41
C SER A 38 1.47 -0.70 7.71
N PRO A 39 1.47 -1.14 8.99
CA PRO A 39 1.93 -2.49 9.35
C PRO A 39 1.23 -3.61 8.58
N ASP A 40 -0.09 -3.47 8.39
CA ASP A 40 -0.90 -4.48 7.71
C ASP A 40 -0.62 -4.53 6.20
N VAL A 41 -0.41 -3.36 5.57
CA VAL A 41 0.01 -3.29 4.16
C VAL A 41 1.43 -3.82 3.98
N LEU A 42 2.35 -3.45 4.88
CA LEU A 42 3.71 -3.97 4.84
C LEU A 42 3.73 -5.50 4.98
N ALA A 43 2.94 -6.06 5.89
CA ALA A 43 2.83 -7.50 6.07
C ALA A 43 2.27 -8.19 4.80
N ALA A 44 1.20 -7.65 4.22
CA ALA A 44 0.56 -8.24 3.05
C ALA A 44 1.40 -8.09 1.77
N VAL A 45 1.76 -6.86 1.41
CA VAL A 45 2.47 -6.56 0.16
C VAL A 45 3.94 -6.97 0.25
N GLY A 46 4.59 -6.72 1.40
CA GLY A 46 5.97 -7.14 1.64
C GLY A 46 6.11 -8.65 1.64
N GLY A 47 5.20 -9.36 2.34
CA GLY A 47 5.20 -10.83 2.35
C GLY A 47 4.97 -11.44 0.97
N LEU A 48 4.06 -10.87 0.16
CA LEU A 48 3.86 -11.32 -1.22
C LEU A 48 5.10 -11.03 -2.09
N ALA A 49 5.69 -9.86 -1.94
CA ALA A 49 6.91 -9.49 -2.66
C ALA A 49 8.09 -10.41 -2.29
N ASP A 50 8.23 -10.75 -1.01
CA ASP A 50 9.24 -11.70 -0.54
C ASP A 50 9.05 -13.09 -1.16
N ILE A 51 7.81 -13.60 -1.19
CA ILE A 51 7.50 -14.90 -1.83
C ILE A 51 7.91 -14.89 -3.32
N VAL A 52 7.59 -13.84 -4.06
CA VAL A 52 7.91 -13.76 -5.50
C VAL A 52 9.42 -13.58 -5.71
N SER A 53 10.08 -12.74 -4.93
CA SER A 53 11.51 -12.39 -5.09
C SER A 53 12.46 -13.54 -4.73
N ASN A 54 12.01 -14.49 -3.92
CA ASN A 54 12.80 -15.70 -3.62
C ASN A 54 12.91 -16.65 -4.82
N ALA A 55 11.98 -16.57 -5.79
CA ALA A 55 12.05 -17.40 -6.99
C ALA A 55 13.18 -16.94 -7.93
N THR A 56 13.92 -17.91 -8.50
CA THR A 56 14.99 -17.64 -9.49
C THR A 56 14.40 -17.31 -10.86
N ILE A 57 15.01 -16.36 -11.56
CA ILE A 57 14.66 -16.00 -12.93
C ILE A 57 15.50 -16.85 -13.88
N GLN A 58 14.87 -17.80 -14.57
CA GLN A 58 15.56 -18.76 -15.42
C GLN A 58 15.24 -18.50 -16.88
N LEU A 59 16.24 -18.62 -17.74
CA LEU A 59 16.09 -18.53 -19.19
C LEU A 59 15.91 -19.94 -19.76
N PHE A 60 14.90 -20.12 -20.58
CA PHE A 60 14.60 -21.37 -21.30
C PHE A 60 14.59 -21.13 -22.80
N ARG A 61 14.87 -22.21 -23.55
CA ARG A 61 14.62 -22.32 -24.96
C ARG A 61 13.60 -23.40 -25.19
N ASN A 62 12.57 -23.07 -25.95
CA ASN A 62 11.59 -24.05 -26.43
C ASN A 62 12.27 -24.91 -27.52
N ALA A 63 12.30 -26.22 -27.33
CA ALA A 63 12.88 -27.18 -28.24
C ALA A 63 11.86 -28.31 -28.48
N GLU A 64 11.98 -29.01 -29.61
CA GLU A 64 11.06 -30.09 -30.01
C GLU A 64 10.84 -31.16 -28.93
N ASN A 65 11.87 -31.42 -28.11
CA ASN A 65 11.82 -32.41 -27.04
C ASN A 65 11.53 -31.81 -25.64
N GLY A 66 11.03 -30.58 -25.59
CA GLY A 66 10.70 -29.87 -24.35
C GLY A 66 11.63 -28.72 -24.05
N ASP A 67 11.32 -27.99 -22.98
CA ASP A 67 12.03 -26.78 -22.57
C ASP A 67 13.44 -27.07 -22.07
N VAL A 68 14.44 -26.48 -22.64
CA VAL A 68 15.85 -26.59 -22.24
C VAL A 68 16.28 -25.34 -21.52
N ARG A 69 16.81 -25.46 -20.29
CA ARG A 69 17.36 -24.34 -19.55
C ARG A 69 18.65 -23.82 -20.19
N VAL A 70 18.67 -22.52 -20.50
CA VAL A 70 19.85 -21.85 -21.07
C VAL A 70 20.62 -21.15 -19.95
N ARG A 71 21.94 -21.36 -19.92
CA ARG A 71 22.85 -20.67 -18.98
C ARG A 71 23.86 -19.87 -19.78
N ASN A 72 23.60 -18.59 -19.91
CA ASN A 72 24.48 -17.64 -20.58
C ASN A 72 24.66 -16.38 -19.69
N GLU A 73 25.44 -15.42 -20.14
CA GLU A 73 25.69 -14.18 -19.41
C GLU A 73 24.41 -13.40 -19.12
N LEU A 74 23.47 -13.32 -20.06
CA LEU A 74 22.18 -12.66 -19.86
C LEU A 74 21.37 -13.35 -18.74
N SER A 75 21.28 -14.68 -18.75
CA SER A 75 20.56 -15.42 -17.72
C SER A 75 21.18 -15.23 -16.33
N ARG A 76 22.50 -15.18 -16.27
CA ARG A 76 23.24 -14.93 -15.03
C ARG A 76 23.06 -13.49 -14.54
N PHE A 77 23.11 -12.53 -15.45
CA PHE A 77 22.93 -11.13 -15.15
C PHE A 77 21.52 -10.87 -14.54
N VAL A 78 20.47 -11.34 -15.20
CA VAL A 78 19.09 -11.14 -14.73
C VAL A 78 18.79 -11.87 -13.41
N ASP A 79 19.38 -13.06 -13.21
CA ASP A 79 19.12 -13.88 -12.01
C ASP A 79 19.95 -13.48 -10.80
N ILE A 80 21.14 -12.86 -10.98
CA ILE A 80 22.06 -12.59 -9.87
C ILE A 80 22.14 -11.09 -9.56
N HIS A 81 22.51 -10.29 -10.56
CA HIS A 81 22.78 -8.86 -10.40
C HIS A 81 22.11 -8.01 -11.51
N PRO A 82 20.78 -7.97 -11.55
CA PRO A 82 20.07 -7.19 -12.55
C PRO A 82 20.28 -5.68 -12.36
N TRP A 83 20.62 -5.24 -11.18
CA TRP A 83 20.79 -3.84 -10.83
C TRP A 83 22.09 -3.63 -10.03
N ARG A 84 22.79 -2.53 -10.35
CA ARG A 84 24.13 -2.24 -9.76
C ARG A 84 24.15 -2.06 -8.23
N TYR A 85 23.02 -1.69 -7.64
CA TYR A 85 22.91 -1.42 -6.20
C TYR A 85 22.23 -2.52 -5.41
N GLY A 86 21.78 -3.59 -6.05
CA GLY A 86 21.09 -4.68 -5.36
C GLY A 86 21.05 -5.96 -6.17
N GLY A 87 20.80 -7.06 -5.49
CA GLY A 87 20.63 -8.36 -6.12
C GLY A 87 19.24 -8.53 -6.74
N ARG A 88 19.01 -9.70 -7.33
CA ARG A 88 17.69 -10.07 -7.91
C ARG A 88 16.57 -9.91 -6.88
N LYS A 89 16.78 -10.33 -5.65
CA LYS A 89 15.76 -10.26 -4.59
C LYS A 89 15.29 -8.83 -4.41
N ASP A 90 16.19 -7.90 -4.13
CA ASP A 90 15.86 -6.49 -3.89
C ASP A 90 15.17 -5.85 -5.12
N TRP A 91 15.65 -6.21 -6.32
CA TRP A 91 15.13 -5.71 -7.56
C TRP A 91 13.69 -6.18 -7.84
N VAL A 92 13.41 -7.46 -7.62
CA VAL A 92 12.06 -8.04 -7.78
C VAL A 92 11.12 -7.51 -6.70
N GLU A 93 11.55 -7.42 -5.45
CA GLU A 93 10.74 -6.83 -4.37
C GLU A 93 10.33 -5.41 -4.70
N TRP A 94 11.28 -4.59 -5.17
CA TRP A 94 10.99 -3.22 -5.57
C TRP A 94 9.95 -3.17 -6.69
N ILE A 95 10.05 -4.02 -7.70
CA ILE A 95 9.08 -4.09 -8.81
C ILE A 95 7.70 -4.46 -8.28
N VAL A 96 7.60 -5.51 -7.46
CA VAL A 96 6.31 -6.00 -6.95
C VAL A 96 5.65 -4.94 -6.07
N GLN A 97 6.38 -4.37 -5.10
CA GLN A 97 5.86 -3.34 -4.22
C GLN A 97 5.43 -2.09 -5.00
N THR A 98 6.27 -1.64 -5.94
CA THR A 98 5.95 -0.46 -6.77
C THR A 98 4.73 -0.72 -7.63
N MET A 99 4.66 -1.87 -8.30
CA MET A 99 3.55 -2.23 -9.16
C MET A 99 2.22 -2.31 -8.40
N LEU A 100 2.22 -2.88 -7.18
CA LEU A 100 1.02 -3.01 -6.37
C LEU A 100 0.57 -1.68 -5.74
N LEU A 101 1.53 -0.85 -5.28
CA LEU A 101 1.25 0.36 -4.51
C LEU A 101 1.29 1.65 -5.34
N SER A 102 1.74 1.60 -6.60
CA SER A 102 1.66 2.78 -7.46
C SER A 102 0.21 3.10 -7.83
N PRO A 103 -0.11 4.38 -8.06
CA PRO A 103 -1.45 4.78 -8.49
C PRO A 103 -1.89 4.09 -9.79
N CYS A 104 -0.95 3.97 -10.72
CA CYS A 104 -1.17 3.44 -12.06
C CYS A 104 -0.89 1.93 -12.16
N GLY A 105 -0.79 1.20 -11.04
CA GLY A 105 -0.52 -0.24 -11.06
C GLY A 105 0.71 -0.65 -11.88
N SER A 106 1.71 0.23 -11.95
CA SER A 106 2.84 0.08 -12.88
C SER A 106 4.18 0.28 -12.20
N ALA A 107 5.17 -0.52 -12.59
CA ALA A 107 6.56 -0.32 -12.26
C ALA A 107 7.39 -0.24 -13.56
N PHE A 108 8.35 0.68 -13.59
CA PHE A 108 9.17 0.94 -14.77
C PHE A 108 10.65 0.70 -14.46
N VAL A 109 11.35 0.09 -15.40
CA VAL A 109 12.79 -0.17 -15.32
C VAL A 109 13.44 0.19 -16.65
N LEU A 110 14.53 0.94 -16.60
CA LEU A 110 15.30 1.34 -17.78
C LEU A 110 16.47 0.37 -18.00
N PRO A 111 16.42 -0.45 -19.06
CA PRO A 111 17.59 -1.22 -19.50
C PRO A 111 18.70 -0.28 -19.96
N GLN A 112 19.90 -0.46 -19.44
CA GLN A 112 21.09 0.25 -19.88
C GLN A 112 22.01 -0.71 -20.63
N THR A 113 22.39 -0.33 -21.81
CA THR A 113 23.29 -1.12 -22.65
C THR A 113 24.59 -0.37 -22.89
N ARG A 114 25.70 -1.09 -22.95
CA ARG A 114 26.99 -0.59 -23.39
C ARG A 114 27.57 -1.57 -24.41
N ASP A 115 27.97 -1.06 -25.55
CA ASP A 115 28.50 -1.88 -26.65
C ASP A 115 27.60 -3.05 -27.07
N GLY A 116 26.27 -2.82 -27.03
CA GLY A 116 25.26 -3.84 -27.34
C GLY A 116 24.98 -4.86 -26.23
N LEU A 117 25.71 -4.79 -25.11
CA LEU A 117 25.49 -5.67 -23.95
C LEU A 117 24.68 -4.98 -22.86
N LEU A 118 23.77 -5.70 -22.23
CA LEU A 118 22.98 -5.23 -21.09
C LEU A 118 23.89 -5.13 -19.85
N VAL A 119 23.98 -3.93 -19.26
CA VAL A 119 24.85 -3.66 -18.11
C VAL A 119 24.10 -3.28 -16.84
N ASP A 120 22.85 -2.81 -16.94
CA ASP A 120 22.04 -2.44 -15.77
C ASP A 120 20.54 -2.43 -16.12
N LEU A 121 19.72 -2.85 -15.16
CA LEU A 121 18.27 -2.74 -15.17
C LEU A 121 17.86 -1.74 -14.09
N THR A 122 17.98 -0.46 -14.42
CA THR A 122 17.80 0.64 -13.45
C THR A 122 16.34 0.85 -13.12
N PRO A 123 15.91 0.70 -11.85
CA PRO A 123 14.58 1.10 -11.39
C PRO A 123 14.29 2.58 -11.66
N MET A 124 13.06 2.91 -12.06
CA MET A 124 12.60 4.28 -12.34
C MET A 124 11.56 4.74 -11.32
N PRO A 125 11.94 5.05 -10.08
CA PRO A 125 10.98 5.49 -9.07
C PRO A 125 10.30 6.79 -9.47
N GLY A 126 8.96 6.84 -9.33
CA GLY A 126 8.15 8.00 -9.71
C GLY A 126 7.96 8.18 -11.21
N ALA A 127 8.34 7.21 -12.05
CA ALA A 127 8.01 7.25 -13.46
C ALA A 127 6.50 7.10 -13.68
N THR A 128 5.97 7.80 -14.67
CA THR A 128 4.55 7.79 -15.03
C THR A 128 4.38 7.53 -16.52
N ALA A 129 3.32 6.81 -16.89
CA ALA A 129 2.93 6.66 -18.29
C ALA A 129 1.78 7.60 -18.60
N SER A 130 1.84 8.27 -19.75
CA SER A 130 0.80 9.19 -20.23
C SER A 130 0.64 9.05 -21.74
N SER A 131 -0.56 9.35 -22.21
CA SER A 131 -0.91 9.35 -23.63
C SER A 131 -1.45 10.72 -24.04
N THR A 132 -1.11 11.15 -25.25
CA THR A 132 -1.58 12.43 -25.83
C THR A 132 -2.66 12.23 -26.89
N ASP A 133 -2.86 11.00 -27.34
CA ASP A 133 -3.71 10.65 -28.49
C ASP A 133 -4.87 9.69 -28.12
N GLY A 134 -5.34 9.76 -26.88
CA GLY A 134 -6.45 8.91 -26.44
C GLY A 134 -6.06 7.44 -26.22
N GLY A 135 -4.77 7.14 -26.17
CA GLY A 135 -4.28 5.79 -25.88
C GLY A 135 -3.77 5.01 -27.09
N ALA A 136 -3.74 5.61 -28.27
CA ALA A 136 -3.14 4.98 -29.45
C ALA A 136 -1.64 4.80 -29.25
N THR A 137 -0.97 5.82 -28.69
CA THR A 137 0.41 5.76 -28.23
C THR A 137 0.55 6.29 -26.82
N TYR A 138 1.51 5.79 -26.05
CA TYR A 138 1.86 6.33 -24.76
C TYR A 138 3.38 6.53 -24.63
N TYR A 139 3.80 7.35 -23.70
CA TYR A 139 5.21 7.56 -23.37
C TYR A 139 5.41 7.48 -21.84
N VAL A 140 6.65 7.18 -21.46
CA VAL A 140 7.02 7.10 -20.04
C VAL A 140 7.82 8.33 -19.66
N THR A 141 7.37 9.08 -18.68
CA THR A 141 8.08 10.27 -18.16
C THR A 141 8.80 9.93 -16.87
N TRP A 142 10.10 10.23 -16.83
CA TRP A 142 10.92 10.08 -15.64
C TRP A 142 11.96 11.19 -15.53
N ARG A 143 12.01 11.84 -14.38
CA ARG A 143 12.93 12.96 -14.11
C ARG A 143 12.94 14.04 -15.21
N GLY A 144 11.76 14.36 -15.71
CA GLY A 144 11.56 15.37 -16.76
C GLY A 144 11.97 14.92 -18.17
N LYS A 145 12.36 13.66 -18.37
CA LYS A 145 12.64 13.08 -19.68
C LYS A 145 11.53 12.14 -20.11
N MET A 146 11.24 12.15 -21.41
CA MET A 146 10.29 11.23 -22.04
C MET A 146 11.05 10.06 -22.65
N TYR A 147 10.52 8.86 -22.45
CA TYR A 147 11.06 7.61 -22.96
C TYR A 147 10.01 6.90 -23.81
N ASP A 148 10.46 6.33 -24.90
CA ASP A 148 9.63 5.43 -25.69
C ASP A 148 9.32 4.16 -24.87
N PRO A 149 8.06 3.72 -24.80
CA PRO A 149 7.69 2.48 -24.13
C PRO A 149 8.45 1.24 -24.61
N ALA A 150 8.91 1.25 -25.87
CA ALA A 150 9.71 0.17 -26.43
C ALA A 150 11.08 0.02 -25.73
N THR A 151 11.63 1.11 -25.21
CA THR A 151 12.96 1.16 -24.57
C THR A 151 12.93 0.92 -23.07
N VAL A 152 11.75 0.84 -22.45
CA VAL A 152 11.56 0.72 -21.01
C VAL A 152 10.82 -0.57 -20.70
N LEU A 153 11.26 -1.32 -19.68
CA LEU A 153 10.46 -2.43 -19.14
C LEU A 153 9.28 -1.83 -18.35
N HIS A 154 8.07 -2.26 -18.72
CA HIS A 154 6.83 -1.77 -18.10
C HIS A 154 6.04 -2.93 -17.52
N PHE A 155 6.14 -3.12 -16.22
CA PHE A 155 5.42 -4.14 -15.47
C PHE A 155 4.07 -3.58 -15.04
N LYS A 156 2.96 -4.20 -15.49
CA LYS A 156 1.58 -3.76 -15.22
C LYS A 156 0.82 -4.79 -14.40
N TYR A 157 0.25 -4.36 -13.31
CA TYR A 157 -0.66 -5.18 -12.51
C TYR A 157 -2.11 -4.90 -12.92
N ARG A 158 -2.81 -5.92 -13.41
CA ARG A 158 -4.21 -5.84 -13.87
C ARG A 158 -4.43 -4.63 -14.80
N PRO A 159 -4.43 -4.81 -16.13
CA PRO A 159 -4.65 -3.70 -17.05
C PRO A 159 -5.92 -2.94 -16.72
N ASP A 160 -5.85 -1.61 -16.77
CA ASP A 160 -7.02 -0.75 -16.59
C ASP A 160 -7.94 -0.90 -17.82
N PRO A 161 -9.25 -1.16 -17.65
CA PRO A 161 -10.19 -1.29 -18.77
C PRO A 161 -10.30 -0.05 -19.64
N ASP A 162 -10.22 1.13 -19.03
CA ASP A 162 -10.37 2.42 -19.74
C ASP A 162 -9.02 2.88 -20.31
N GLN A 163 -7.92 2.50 -19.69
CA GLN A 163 -6.57 2.89 -20.06
C GLN A 163 -5.64 1.67 -20.10
N PRO A 164 -5.72 0.82 -21.15
CA PRO A 164 -4.99 -0.47 -21.20
C PRO A 164 -3.46 -0.36 -21.13
N TRP A 165 -2.90 0.82 -21.35
CA TRP A 165 -1.47 1.11 -21.16
C TRP A 165 -1.08 1.29 -19.69
N LEU A 166 -2.03 1.48 -18.79
CA LEU A 166 -1.84 1.52 -17.34
C LEU A 166 -2.28 0.21 -16.68
N GLY A 167 -1.88 0.03 -15.43
CA GLY A 167 -2.40 -1.02 -14.55
C GLY A 167 -3.34 -0.46 -13.50
N LEU A 168 -4.03 -1.34 -12.79
CA LEU A 168 -4.83 -1.03 -11.61
C LEU A 168 -4.00 -1.25 -10.35
N GLY A 169 -3.49 -0.18 -9.75
CA GLY A 169 -2.82 -0.23 -8.45
C GLY A 169 -3.82 -0.48 -7.31
N LEU A 170 -3.36 -1.14 -6.26
CA LEU A 170 -4.18 -1.41 -5.08
C LEU A 170 -4.30 -0.23 -4.13
N ARG A 171 -3.61 0.87 -4.42
CA ARG A 171 -3.48 2.02 -3.53
C ARG A 171 -4.83 2.65 -3.17
N ALA A 172 -5.73 2.82 -4.13
CA ALA A 172 -7.04 3.39 -3.89
C ALA A 172 -7.87 2.52 -2.94
N SER A 173 -7.96 1.22 -3.24
CA SER A 173 -8.71 0.27 -2.43
C SER A 173 -8.13 0.09 -1.01
N LEU A 174 -6.81 0.11 -0.87
CA LEU A 174 -6.16 -0.04 0.44
C LEU A 174 -6.26 1.21 1.32
N ARG A 175 -6.46 2.39 0.73
CA ARG A 175 -6.47 3.66 1.45
C ARG A 175 -7.57 3.73 2.50
N ASP A 176 -8.77 3.35 2.12
CA ASP A 176 -9.95 3.46 2.99
C ASP A 176 -9.86 2.47 4.15
N VAL A 177 -9.52 1.23 3.87
CA VAL A 177 -9.36 0.18 4.90
C VAL A 177 -8.22 0.52 5.86
N THR A 178 -7.09 1.02 5.36
CA THR A 178 -5.99 1.47 6.24
C THR A 178 -6.37 2.70 7.05
N GLY A 179 -7.27 3.54 6.55
CA GLY A 179 -7.88 4.64 7.29
C GLY A 179 -8.67 4.12 8.51
N ASN A 180 -9.51 3.11 8.32
CA ASN A 180 -10.28 2.45 9.38
C ASN A 180 -9.36 1.85 10.45
N LEU A 181 -8.33 1.10 10.03
CA LEU A 181 -7.35 0.50 10.95
C LEU A 181 -6.60 1.56 11.77
N ARG A 182 -6.25 2.69 11.18
CA ARG A 182 -5.64 3.82 11.91
C ARG A 182 -6.61 4.44 12.90
N GLN A 183 -7.86 4.64 12.50
CA GLN A 183 -8.89 5.18 13.38
C GLN A 183 -9.14 4.24 14.55
N ALA A 184 -9.26 2.95 14.33
CA ALA A 184 -9.40 1.94 15.38
C ALA A 184 -8.21 1.96 16.35
N SER A 185 -6.98 2.07 15.83
CA SER A 185 -5.76 2.20 16.63
C SER A 185 -5.75 3.50 17.46
N ALA A 186 -6.17 4.63 16.85
CA ALA A 186 -6.26 5.91 17.55
C ALA A 186 -7.33 5.88 18.66
N THR A 187 -8.48 5.26 18.41
CA THR A 187 -9.55 5.06 19.40
C THR A 187 -9.05 4.21 20.56
N LYS A 188 -8.39 3.07 20.26
CA LYS A 188 -7.77 2.22 21.28
C LYS A 188 -6.75 3.00 22.14
N LYS A 189 -5.87 3.75 21.49
CA LYS A 189 -4.86 4.59 22.18
C LYS A 189 -5.52 5.68 23.04
N GLY A 190 -6.55 6.35 22.52
CA GLY A 190 -7.32 7.34 23.26
C GLY A 190 -7.99 6.73 24.48
N PHE A 191 -8.57 5.53 24.33
CA PHE A 191 -9.20 4.79 25.43
C PHE A 191 -8.18 4.41 26.53
N MET A 192 -6.98 3.96 26.13
CA MET A 192 -5.93 3.55 27.07
C MET A 192 -5.23 4.74 27.74
N SER A 193 -5.31 5.95 27.18
CA SER A 193 -4.65 7.16 27.70
C SER A 193 -5.52 8.01 28.63
N ASP A 194 -6.50 7.44 29.32
CA ASP A 194 -7.41 8.11 30.25
C ASP A 194 -8.26 9.27 29.69
N LYS A 195 -8.19 9.51 28.38
CA LYS A 195 -9.04 10.55 27.75
C LYS A 195 -10.53 10.17 27.76
N TRP A 196 -10.83 8.90 27.94
CA TRP A 196 -12.17 8.34 28.04
C TRP A 196 -12.54 8.09 29.51
N LYS A 197 -12.39 9.13 30.34
CA LYS A 197 -12.97 9.07 31.69
C LYS A 197 -14.48 8.92 31.56
N PRO A 198 -15.12 8.11 32.42
CA PRO A 198 -16.56 8.00 32.42
C PRO A 198 -17.16 9.41 32.56
N SER A 199 -18.13 9.71 31.69
CA SER A 199 -18.88 10.96 31.84
C SER A 199 -19.67 10.88 33.12
N VAL A 200 -19.23 11.61 34.12
CA VAL A 200 -19.95 11.74 35.40
C VAL A 200 -21.03 12.79 35.21
N ILE A 201 -22.29 12.39 35.32
CA ILE A 201 -23.41 13.31 35.37
C ILE A 201 -23.57 13.75 36.82
N VAL A 202 -23.19 14.98 37.10
CA VAL A 202 -23.43 15.60 38.40
C VAL A 202 -24.79 16.31 38.36
N LYS A 203 -25.80 15.77 39.02
CA LYS A 203 -27.09 16.46 39.22
C LYS A 203 -26.96 17.34 40.44
N VAL A 204 -27.18 18.64 40.27
CA VAL A 204 -27.14 19.60 41.34
C VAL A 204 -28.52 20.18 41.51
N ASP A 205 -28.97 20.27 42.75
CA ASP A 205 -30.26 20.90 43.05
C ASP A 205 -30.16 22.40 42.77
N GLY A 206 -31.01 22.90 41.85
CA GLY A 206 -30.83 24.17 41.11
C GLY A 206 -31.06 25.45 41.90
N LEU A 207 -30.89 25.46 43.21
CA LEU A 207 -31.21 26.60 44.09
C LEU A 207 -30.01 27.28 44.73
N SER A 208 -28.76 26.88 44.41
CA SER A 208 -27.59 27.57 44.94
C SER A 208 -27.15 28.70 44.02
N GLU A 209 -26.96 29.90 44.57
CA GLU A 209 -26.47 31.08 43.84
C GLU A 209 -25.13 30.85 43.09
N GLU A 210 -24.36 29.88 43.54
CA GLU A 210 -23.08 29.48 42.94
C GLU A 210 -23.22 28.85 41.51
N PHE A 211 -24.35 28.21 41.20
CA PHE A 211 -24.61 27.63 39.89
C PHE A 211 -25.16 28.59 38.85
N SER A 212 -25.67 29.74 39.30
CA SER A 212 -26.24 30.76 38.39
C SER A 212 -25.18 31.52 37.58
N SER A 213 -23.91 31.50 38.01
CA SER A 213 -22.82 32.20 37.31
C SER A 213 -21.82 31.23 36.65
N GLU A 214 -21.25 31.64 35.49
CA GLU A 214 -20.21 30.87 34.78
C GLU A 214 -18.94 30.71 35.63
N ALA A 215 -18.62 31.71 36.45
CA ALA A 215 -17.48 31.71 37.39
C ALA A 215 -17.67 30.68 38.52
N GLY A 216 -18.88 30.57 39.08
CA GLY A 216 -19.21 29.58 40.10
C GLY A 216 -19.11 28.15 39.56
N ARG A 217 -19.61 27.89 38.36
CA ARG A 217 -19.51 26.59 37.70
C ARG A 217 -18.06 26.19 37.46
N LYS A 218 -17.21 27.11 37.02
CA LYS A 218 -15.76 26.87 36.83
C LYS A 218 -15.03 26.59 38.15
N ARG A 219 -15.39 27.29 39.25
CA ARG A 219 -14.81 27.05 40.56
C ARG A 219 -15.14 25.65 41.06
N LEU A 220 -16.40 25.23 41.00
CA LEU A 220 -16.82 23.90 41.38
C LEU A 220 -16.15 22.81 40.54
N MET A 221 -16.05 23.02 39.22
CA MET A 221 -15.29 22.10 38.37
C MET A 221 -13.81 21.99 38.77
N THR A 222 -13.19 23.10 39.16
CA THR A 222 -11.77 23.09 39.54
C THR A 222 -11.57 22.47 40.91
N GLU A 223 -12.45 22.72 41.83
CA GLU A 223 -12.33 22.27 43.22
C GLU A 223 -12.66 20.78 43.39
N TYR A 224 -13.67 20.27 42.66
CA TYR A 224 -14.12 18.89 42.80
C TYR A 224 -13.66 17.93 41.68
N LEU A 225 -13.41 18.42 40.46
CA LEU A 225 -13.05 17.56 39.34
C LEU A 225 -11.55 17.54 39.00
N GLN A 226 -10.83 18.63 39.27
CA GLN A 226 -9.38 18.69 38.95
C GLN A 226 -8.48 18.13 40.06
N ASN A 227 -8.97 18.05 41.30
CA ASN A 227 -8.17 17.54 42.42
C ASN A 227 -8.25 16.03 42.62
N SER A 228 -8.95 15.28 41.76
CA SER A 228 -8.93 13.82 41.83
C SER A 228 -7.73 13.27 41.06
N GLU A 229 -6.68 12.88 41.75
CA GLU A 229 -5.65 11.99 41.18
C GLU A 229 -6.33 10.68 40.73
N ALA A 230 -5.82 10.10 39.65
CA ALA A 230 -6.36 8.88 39.06
C ALA A 230 -6.42 7.75 40.15
N GLY A 231 -7.62 7.36 40.54
CA GLY A 231 -7.85 6.28 41.51
C GLY A 231 -8.15 6.72 42.95
N ALA A 232 -8.17 8.01 43.29
CA ALA A 232 -8.58 8.49 44.62
C ALA A 232 -10.11 8.47 44.75
N PRO A 233 -10.68 8.02 45.92
CA PRO A 233 -12.10 8.05 46.12
C PRO A 233 -12.61 9.49 46.30
N TRP A 234 -13.67 9.83 45.59
CA TRP A 234 -14.31 11.12 45.67
C TRP A 234 -15.15 11.21 46.95
N ILE A 235 -14.85 12.17 47.80
CA ILE A 235 -15.63 12.46 48.97
C ILE A 235 -16.52 13.66 48.64
N ILE A 236 -17.82 13.43 48.48
CA ILE A 236 -18.80 14.45 48.11
C ILE A 236 -19.88 14.50 49.18
N PRO A 237 -20.30 15.70 49.61
CA PRO A 237 -21.42 15.84 50.54
C PRO A 237 -22.70 15.26 49.93
N ALA A 238 -23.31 14.29 50.63
CA ALA A 238 -24.47 13.55 50.14
C ALA A 238 -25.72 14.39 49.88
N ASP A 239 -25.81 15.53 50.56
CA ASP A 239 -26.98 16.40 50.50
C ASP A 239 -26.99 17.40 49.32
N LEU A 240 -25.89 17.50 48.56
CA LEU A 240 -25.73 18.50 47.52
C LEU A 240 -25.71 17.98 46.09
N MET A 241 -25.41 16.68 45.89
CA MET A 241 -25.21 16.13 44.56
C MET A 241 -25.65 14.67 44.45
N ASP A 242 -26.46 14.35 43.45
CA ASP A 242 -26.74 12.99 43.02
C ASP A 242 -25.82 12.67 41.81
N ILE A 243 -24.93 11.70 42.00
CA ILE A 243 -23.96 11.32 40.95
C ILE A 243 -24.47 10.07 40.23
N GLN A 244 -24.89 10.20 39.02
CA GLN A 244 -25.14 9.08 38.14
C GLN A 244 -23.86 8.72 37.34
N GLN A 245 -23.31 7.58 37.67
CA GLN A 245 -22.20 7.02 36.92
C GLN A 245 -22.74 6.42 35.60
N VAL A 246 -22.46 7.09 34.49
CA VAL A 246 -22.73 6.50 33.19
C VAL A 246 -21.70 5.37 32.99
N LYS A 247 -22.20 4.14 32.85
CA LYS A 247 -21.34 2.98 32.59
C LYS A 247 -20.48 3.25 31.38
N PRO A 248 -19.13 3.32 31.50
CA PRO A 248 -18.28 3.59 30.36
C PRO A 248 -18.44 2.47 29.34
N LEU A 249 -18.54 2.83 28.06
CA LEU A 249 -18.48 1.86 26.97
C LEU A 249 -17.15 1.10 27.06
N SER A 250 -17.21 -0.22 27.10
CA SER A 250 -16.01 -1.04 27.05
C SER A 250 -15.49 -1.12 25.60
N LEU A 251 -14.20 -1.48 25.41
CA LEU A 251 -13.67 -1.78 24.07
C LEU A 251 -14.44 -2.90 23.37
N ALA A 252 -15.04 -3.81 24.14
CA ALA A 252 -15.92 -4.86 23.62
C ALA A 252 -17.26 -4.29 23.13
N ASP A 253 -17.84 -3.30 23.83
CA ASP A 253 -19.08 -2.64 23.42
C ASP A 253 -18.89 -1.86 22.10
N LEU A 254 -17.66 -1.42 21.80
CA LEU A 254 -17.31 -0.77 20.54
C LEU A 254 -17.08 -1.76 19.39
N ALA A 255 -17.15 -3.07 19.62
CA ALA A 255 -16.85 -4.13 18.65
C ALA A 255 -15.53 -3.90 17.87
N LEU A 256 -14.56 -3.20 18.48
CA LEU A 256 -13.32 -2.79 17.84
C LEU A 256 -12.48 -3.99 17.39
N LYS A 257 -12.55 -5.10 18.14
CA LYS A 257 -11.81 -6.30 17.78
C LYS A 257 -12.31 -6.88 16.47
N ASP A 258 -13.60 -7.06 16.35
CA ASP A 258 -14.23 -7.68 15.17
C ASP A 258 -14.09 -6.79 13.95
N GLY A 259 -14.21 -5.47 14.13
CA GLY A 259 -13.95 -4.48 13.08
C GLY A 259 -12.51 -4.53 12.55
N VAL A 260 -11.52 -4.56 13.44
CA VAL A 260 -10.11 -4.68 13.06
C VAL A 260 -9.81 -6.01 12.35
N GLU A 261 -10.41 -7.11 12.80
CA GLU A 261 -10.26 -8.40 12.11
C GLU A 261 -10.88 -8.40 10.72
N LEU A 262 -12.04 -7.76 10.56
CA LEU A 262 -12.69 -7.58 9.25
C LEU A 262 -11.82 -6.75 8.31
N ASP A 263 -11.35 -5.59 8.75
CA ASP A 263 -10.48 -4.71 7.98
C ASP A 263 -9.18 -5.42 7.54
N LYS A 264 -8.57 -6.21 8.41
CA LYS A 264 -7.39 -7.02 8.08
C LYS A 264 -7.69 -8.09 7.03
N ARG A 265 -8.84 -8.76 7.13
CA ARG A 265 -9.28 -9.73 6.10
C ARG A 265 -9.52 -9.04 4.76
N GLU A 266 -10.04 -7.82 4.78
CA GLU A 266 -10.24 -7.01 3.58
C GLU A 266 -8.90 -6.60 2.94
N VAL A 267 -7.91 -6.14 3.73
CA VAL A 267 -6.54 -5.91 3.23
C VAL A 267 -5.97 -7.18 2.58
N ALA A 268 -6.12 -8.34 3.24
CA ALA A 268 -5.65 -9.62 2.70
C ALA A 268 -6.32 -9.96 1.37
N ALA A 269 -7.63 -9.77 1.27
CA ALA A 269 -8.42 -10.04 0.06
C ALA A 269 -8.05 -9.09 -1.10
N ILE A 270 -7.85 -7.80 -0.84
CA ILE A 270 -7.43 -6.80 -1.83
C ILE A 270 -6.07 -7.15 -2.41
N VAL A 271 -5.10 -7.50 -1.56
CA VAL A 271 -3.74 -7.88 -1.99
C VAL A 271 -3.71 -9.28 -2.61
N GLY A 272 -4.64 -10.14 -2.24
CA GLY A 272 -4.71 -11.54 -2.68
C GLY A 272 -3.78 -12.46 -1.90
N VAL A 273 -3.60 -12.18 -0.59
CA VAL A 273 -2.84 -13.01 0.36
C VAL A 273 -3.75 -13.69 1.38
N THR A 274 -3.22 -14.67 2.09
CA THR A 274 -4.00 -15.32 3.15
C THR A 274 -4.16 -14.43 4.38
N PRO A 275 -5.32 -14.36 5.03
CA PRO A 275 -5.53 -13.54 6.23
C PRO A 275 -4.57 -13.89 7.38
N TYR A 276 -4.09 -15.13 7.44
CA TYR A 276 -3.08 -15.57 8.39
C TYR A 276 -1.79 -14.72 8.35
N MET A 277 -1.40 -14.22 7.16
CA MET A 277 -0.22 -13.35 7.01
C MET A 277 -0.38 -12.01 7.74
N LEU A 278 -1.62 -11.60 8.03
CA LEU A 278 -1.94 -10.41 8.82
C LEU A 278 -2.30 -10.73 10.27
N GLY A 279 -2.06 -11.97 10.71
CA GLY A 279 -2.34 -12.43 12.07
C GLY A 279 -3.82 -12.66 12.36
N VAL A 280 -4.63 -12.94 11.33
CA VAL A 280 -6.07 -13.22 11.45
C VAL A 280 -6.39 -14.61 10.92
N GLY A 281 -7.13 -15.38 11.71
CA GLY A 281 -7.49 -16.76 11.35
C GLY A 281 -6.39 -17.77 11.66
N SER A 282 -6.56 -19.00 11.17
CA SER A 282 -5.63 -20.10 11.33
C SER A 282 -4.85 -20.36 10.03
N TYR A 283 -3.66 -20.93 10.14
CA TYR A 283 -2.89 -21.36 8.99
C TYR A 283 -3.58 -22.52 8.27
N SER A 284 -3.60 -22.45 6.96
CA SER A 284 -4.10 -23.50 6.06
C SER A 284 -3.13 -23.69 4.89
N ASP A 285 -2.57 -24.89 4.76
CA ASP A 285 -1.70 -25.26 3.63
C ASP A 285 -2.42 -25.10 2.30
N ALA A 286 -3.70 -25.45 2.25
CA ALA A 286 -4.52 -25.33 1.04
C ALA A 286 -4.64 -23.88 0.57
N ASP A 287 -4.95 -22.95 1.49
CA ASP A 287 -5.09 -21.54 1.17
C ASP A 287 -3.76 -20.90 0.81
N HIS A 288 -2.70 -21.28 1.53
CA HIS A 288 -1.35 -20.80 1.24
C HIS A 288 -0.88 -21.26 -0.15
N ASN A 289 -1.06 -22.53 -0.48
CA ASN A 289 -0.73 -23.08 -1.79
C ASN A 289 -1.61 -22.48 -2.89
N HIS A 290 -2.89 -22.20 -2.62
CA HIS A 290 -3.78 -21.52 -3.55
C HIS A 290 -3.25 -20.11 -3.87
N MET A 291 -2.91 -19.31 -2.86
CA MET A 291 -2.32 -17.99 -3.03
C MET A 291 -1.04 -18.02 -3.87
N ILE A 292 -0.13 -18.98 -3.63
CA ILE A 292 1.10 -19.14 -4.41
C ILE A 292 0.77 -19.45 -5.87
N ARG A 293 -0.17 -20.35 -6.11
CA ARG A 293 -0.55 -20.77 -7.46
C ARG A 293 -1.27 -19.69 -8.26
N THR A 294 -2.04 -18.85 -7.61
CA THR A 294 -2.82 -17.77 -8.23
C THR A 294 -2.08 -16.43 -8.20
N THR A 295 -1.97 -15.82 -7.04
CA THR A 295 -1.46 -14.45 -6.89
C THR A 295 0.03 -14.35 -7.17
N ALA A 296 0.86 -15.13 -6.46
CA ALA A 296 2.31 -15.02 -6.60
C ALA A 296 2.79 -15.47 -8.00
N THR A 297 2.22 -16.55 -8.54
CA THR A 297 2.57 -17.02 -9.90
C THR A 297 2.11 -16.02 -10.96
N SER A 298 0.95 -15.38 -10.81
CA SER A 298 0.49 -14.34 -11.75
C SER A 298 1.46 -13.16 -11.80
N ILE A 299 1.93 -12.68 -10.65
CA ILE A 299 2.92 -11.59 -10.57
C ILE A 299 4.25 -12.01 -11.19
N ALA A 300 4.73 -13.21 -10.89
CA ALA A 300 5.95 -13.75 -11.50
C ALA A 300 5.85 -13.82 -13.04
N ASN A 301 4.68 -14.21 -13.56
CA ASN A 301 4.42 -14.24 -15.00
C ASN A 301 4.43 -12.84 -15.64
N ILE A 302 3.91 -11.81 -14.95
CA ILE A 302 3.99 -10.43 -15.45
C ILE A 302 5.45 -10.04 -15.65
N ILE A 303 6.30 -10.31 -14.65
CA ILE A 303 7.74 -9.99 -14.71
C ILE A 303 8.40 -10.76 -15.86
N CYS A 304 8.20 -12.07 -15.93
CA CYS A 304 8.81 -12.91 -16.95
C CYS A 304 8.37 -12.55 -18.37
N SER A 305 7.09 -12.25 -18.56
CA SER A 305 6.54 -11.88 -19.86
C SER A 305 7.14 -10.57 -20.38
N GLU A 306 7.30 -9.57 -19.53
CA GLU A 306 7.90 -8.30 -19.93
C GLU A 306 9.40 -8.43 -20.22
N LEU A 307 10.14 -9.19 -19.40
CA LEU A 307 11.54 -9.51 -19.65
C LEU A 307 11.71 -10.26 -20.98
N THR A 308 10.86 -11.25 -21.23
CA THR A 308 10.87 -12.04 -22.48
C THR A 308 10.63 -11.13 -23.67
N ARG A 309 9.58 -10.31 -23.62
CA ARG A 309 9.16 -9.44 -24.71
C ARG A 309 10.22 -8.41 -25.10
N LYS A 310 10.98 -7.90 -24.13
CA LYS A 310 11.87 -6.74 -24.35
C LYS A 310 13.36 -7.05 -24.37
N LEU A 311 13.79 -8.13 -23.71
CA LEU A 311 15.20 -8.47 -23.63
C LEU A 311 15.61 -9.58 -24.59
N LEU A 312 14.65 -10.31 -25.17
CA LEU A 312 14.93 -11.43 -26.06
C LEU A 312 14.50 -11.12 -27.49
N LEU A 313 15.40 -11.43 -28.44
CA LEU A 313 15.15 -11.28 -29.87
C LEU A 313 14.63 -12.59 -30.49
N SER A 314 15.02 -13.74 -29.91
CA SER A 314 14.62 -15.04 -30.43
C SER A 314 13.23 -15.43 -29.91
N PRO A 315 12.30 -15.81 -30.77
CA PRO A 315 10.96 -16.23 -30.39
C PRO A 315 10.93 -17.52 -29.57
N ASP A 316 11.98 -18.35 -29.68
CA ASP A 316 12.05 -19.63 -28.98
C ASP A 316 12.52 -19.51 -27.53
N TRP A 317 12.99 -18.33 -27.14
CA TRP A 317 13.53 -18.10 -25.80
C TRP A 317 12.53 -17.37 -24.92
N TYR A 318 12.50 -17.74 -23.63
CA TYR A 318 11.64 -17.07 -22.67
C TYR A 318 12.19 -17.16 -21.24
N PHE A 319 11.86 -16.17 -20.43
CA PHE A 319 12.13 -16.19 -19.00
C PHE A 319 11.01 -16.88 -18.23
N LYS A 320 11.36 -17.57 -17.16
CA LYS A 320 10.42 -18.26 -16.26
C LYS A 320 10.89 -18.16 -14.83
N MET A 321 9.95 -17.87 -13.92
CA MET A 321 10.13 -17.97 -12.48
C MET A 321 9.28 -19.12 -11.94
N SER A 322 9.86 -19.97 -11.10
CA SER A 322 9.15 -21.11 -10.53
C SER A 322 8.92 -20.90 -9.05
N VAL A 323 7.91 -20.12 -8.70
CA VAL A 323 7.52 -19.84 -7.32
C VAL A 323 7.07 -21.11 -6.60
N ARG A 324 6.40 -22.03 -7.30
CA ARG A 324 5.86 -23.28 -6.74
C ARG A 324 6.93 -24.22 -6.18
N ARG A 325 8.13 -24.26 -6.80
CA ARG A 325 9.19 -25.19 -6.38
C ARG A 325 9.81 -24.84 -5.03
N LEU A 326 9.64 -23.60 -4.56
CA LEU A 326 10.18 -23.16 -3.25
C LEU A 326 9.35 -23.68 -2.07
N TYR A 327 8.08 -24.03 -2.32
CA TYR A 327 7.11 -24.37 -1.28
C TYR A 327 6.43 -25.73 -1.50
N SER A 328 6.93 -26.54 -2.43
CA SER A 328 6.53 -27.95 -2.57
C SER A 328 7.47 -28.80 -1.75
N TYR A 329 7.01 -29.29 -0.63
CA TYR A 329 7.59 -30.39 0.12
C TYR A 329 7.13 -31.70 -0.47
#